data_f287fe83ccab22d72029b6a845743db9
#
_entry.id   f287fe83ccab22d72029b6a845743db9
#
_cell.length_a   1.000
_cell.length_b   1.000
_cell.length_c   1.000
_cell.angle_alpha   90.00
_cell.angle_beta   90.00
_cell.angle_gamma   90.00
#
_symmetry.space_group_name_H-M   'P 1'
#
loop_
_entity.id
_entity.type
_entity.pdbx_description
1 polymer ?
#
loop_
_entity_poly.entity_id
_entity_poly.type
_entity_poly.pdbx_seq_one_letter_code
_entity_poly.pdbx_strand_id
1 'polypeptide(L)'
;MKEKTLKQIANLKNQTIGVEVEMNSITRLDAAKVAAEFFGTHRVEDTAYRNGYSTVSAWDAQGREWKFQKDVSIAGDEAHKCEMVTPILNYSDLESLQELCRRLRKAGAKSDATRGCGVHIHIGAADHTAKTLRNLANLMASHESLLTSAIRIDESRIWRYCQTVNRAVSYTHLTLPTILLV
;
A
#
# COMPACT_ATOMS: atom_id res chain seq x y z
N MET A 1 -17.11 -28.17 -2.38
CA MET A 1 -16.02 -27.42 -3.01
C MET A 1 -14.83 -28.35 -3.19
N LYS A 2 -14.11 -28.33 -4.33
CA LYS A 2 -13.00 -29.26 -4.59
C LYS A 2 -11.83 -28.97 -3.64
N GLU A 3 -11.15 -29.99 -3.12
CA GLU A 3 -10.00 -29.88 -2.19
C GLU A 3 -8.93 -28.89 -2.70
N LYS A 4 -8.62 -28.95 -4.00
CA LYS A 4 -7.70 -27.99 -4.66
C LYS A 4 -8.12 -26.53 -4.47
N THR A 5 -9.42 -26.23 -4.54
CA THR A 5 -9.96 -24.87 -4.36
C THR A 5 -9.79 -24.41 -2.92
N LEU A 6 -10.03 -25.28 -1.95
CA LEU A 6 -9.83 -24.96 -0.53
C LEU A 6 -8.37 -24.64 -0.23
N LYS A 7 -7.43 -25.42 -0.78
CA LYS A 7 -5.99 -25.15 -0.63
C LYS A 7 -5.58 -23.81 -1.27
N GLN A 8 -6.13 -23.47 -2.43
CA GLN A 8 -5.88 -22.18 -3.08
C GLN A 8 -6.38 -21.00 -2.25
N ILE A 9 -7.59 -21.13 -1.66
CA ILE A 9 -8.15 -20.11 -0.77
C ILE A 9 -7.29 -19.95 0.49
N ALA A 10 -6.85 -21.06 1.09
CA ALA A 10 -5.97 -21.01 2.26
C ALA A 10 -4.64 -20.32 1.96
N ASN A 11 -4.00 -20.66 0.83
CA ASN A 11 -2.77 -20.01 0.39
C ASN A 11 -2.96 -18.49 0.17
N LEU A 12 -4.07 -18.08 -0.46
CA LEU A 12 -4.38 -16.67 -0.64
C LEU A 12 -4.52 -15.94 0.70
N LYS A 13 -5.21 -16.55 1.67
CA LYS A 13 -5.39 -15.95 3.00
C LYS A 13 -4.11 -15.86 3.82
N ASN A 14 -3.14 -16.73 3.55
CA ASN A 14 -1.84 -16.73 4.22
C ASN A 14 -0.82 -15.78 3.56
N GLN A 15 -1.16 -15.19 2.41
CA GLN A 15 -0.28 -14.25 1.74
C GLN A 15 -0.14 -12.97 2.55
N THR A 16 1.09 -12.51 2.71
CA THR A 16 1.39 -11.25 3.39
C THR A 16 1.27 -10.07 2.46
N ILE A 17 0.80 -8.95 2.99
CA ILE A 17 0.69 -7.68 2.27
C ILE A 17 1.25 -6.53 3.12
N GLY A 18 1.69 -5.47 2.45
CA GLY A 18 1.92 -4.15 3.03
C GLY A 18 1.10 -3.13 2.26
N VAL A 19 0.57 -2.13 2.94
CA VAL A 19 -0.24 -1.09 2.30
C VAL A 19 0.24 0.28 2.73
N GLU A 20 0.43 1.15 1.74
CA GLU A 20 0.69 2.57 1.95
C GLU A 20 -0.51 3.36 1.44
N VAL A 21 -1.00 4.28 2.27
CA VAL A 21 -2.14 5.14 1.90
C VAL A 21 -1.72 6.58 2.06
N GLU A 22 -1.59 7.26 0.95
CA GLU A 22 -1.29 8.68 0.91
C GLU A 22 -2.54 9.52 1.17
N MET A 23 -2.42 10.55 2.01
CA MET A 23 -3.50 11.43 2.37
C MET A 23 -2.99 12.84 2.70
N ASN A 24 -3.88 13.82 2.61
CA ASN A 24 -3.61 15.15 3.14
C ASN A 24 -4.75 15.63 4.04
N SER A 25 -4.70 16.90 4.46
CA SER A 25 -5.72 17.55 5.32
C SER A 25 -5.80 16.99 6.75
N ILE A 26 -4.84 16.13 7.13
CA ILE A 26 -4.65 15.63 8.49
C ILE A 26 -3.15 15.66 8.81
N THR A 27 -2.78 16.00 10.03
CA THR A 27 -1.37 15.94 10.45
C THR A 27 -0.97 14.48 10.75
N ARG A 28 0.31 14.16 10.62
CA ARG A 28 0.85 12.83 10.98
C ARG A 28 0.56 12.47 12.43
N LEU A 29 0.66 13.46 13.33
CA LEU A 29 0.35 13.27 14.74
C LEU A 29 -1.13 12.94 14.98
N ASP A 30 -2.04 13.67 14.34
CA ASP A 30 -3.48 13.42 14.51
C ASP A 30 -3.88 12.08 13.87
N ALA A 31 -3.30 11.73 12.73
CA ALA A 31 -3.51 10.42 12.11
C ALA A 31 -3.03 9.27 13.01
N ALA A 32 -1.85 9.42 13.63
CA ALA A 32 -1.32 8.44 14.57
C ALA A 32 -2.20 8.33 15.83
N LYS A 33 -2.73 9.44 16.35
CA LYS A 33 -3.68 9.41 17.48
C LYS A 33 -4.98 8.67 17.14
N VAL A 34 -5.55 8.92 15.95
CA VAL A 34 -6.74 8.18 15.46
C VAL A 34 -6.46 6.68 15.40
N ALA A 35 -5.29 6.28 14.93
CA ALA A 35 -4.90 4.87 14.87
C ALA A 35 -4.72 4.27 16.27
N ALA A 36 -4.01 4.93 17.17
CA ALA A 36 -3.76 4.47 18.53
C ALA A 36 -5.07 4.33 19.33
N GLU A 37 -6.02 5.25 19.16
CA GLU A 37 -7.36 5.17 19.73
C GLU A 37 -8.14 3.99 19.14
N PHE A 38 -8.11 3.82 17.81
CA PHE A 38 -8.76 2.70 17.14
C PHE A 38 -8.27 1.35 17.64
N PHE A 39 -6.97 1.19 17.83
CA PHE A 39 -6.37 -0.03 18.34
C PHE A 39 -6.52 -0.20 19.86
N GLY A 40 -6.99 0.83 20.57
CA GLY A 40 -7.15 0.82 22.03
C GLY A 40 -5.83 0.85 22.80
N THR A 41 -4.70 1.11 22.15
CA THR A 41 -3.38 1.14 22.77
C THR A 41 -3.03 2.52 23.33
N HIS A 42 -3.60 3.57 22.75
CA HIS A 42 -3.28 4.98 23.02
C HIS A 42 -1.78 5.30 22.93
N ARG A 43 -0.99 4.41 22.32
CA ARG A 43 0.46 4.55 22.18
C ARG A 43 0.81 5.27 20.89
N VAL A 44 1.36 6.48 21.02
CA VAL A 44 1.87 7.32 19.93
C VAL A 44 3.26 7.80 20.29
N GLU A 45 4.20 7.70 19.37
CA GLU A 45 5.60 8.16 19.56
C GLU A 45 6.07 8.91 18.31
N ASP A 46 6.83 10.01 18.52
CA ASP A 46 7.61 10.62 17.45
C ASP A 46 8.83 9.74 17.16
N THR A 47 8.86 9.16 15.98
CA THR A 47 9.94 8.27 15.52
C THR A 47 10.74 8.87 14.36
N ALA A 48 10.61 10.17 14.12
CA ALA A 48 11.30 10.91 13.04
C ALA A 48 12.82 10.74 13.06
N TYR A 49 13.40 10.54 14.24
CA TYR A 49 14.83 10.30 14.42
C TYR A 49 15.32 9.00 13.76
N ARG A 50 14.42 8.05 13.46
CA ARG A 50 14.79 6.75 12.88
C ARG A 50 14.99 6.81 11.36
N ASN A 51 14.29 7.71 10.66
CA ASN A 51 14.26 7.68 9.19
C ASN A 51 14.26 9.05 8.50
N GLY A 52 14.17 10.14 9.22
CA GLY A 52 14.17 11.50 8.66
C GLY A 52 12.90 11.94 7.92
N TYR A 53 11.85 11.09 7.90
CA TYR A 53 10.57 11.40 7.21
C TYR A 53 9.53 12.06 8.11
N SER A 54 9.95 12.68 9.21
CA SER A 54 9.04 13.29 10.20
C SER A 54 7.94 12.31 10.63
N THR A 55 8.31 11.07 10.88
CA THR A 55 7.39 9.97 11.16
C THR A 55 6.85 10.06 12.59
N VAL A 56 5.54 9.85 12.71
CA VAL A 56 4.88 9.57 13.99
C VAL A 56 4.32 8.16 13.91
N SER A 57 4.59 7.34 14.91
CA SER A 57 4.17 5.93 14.93
C SER A 57 3.07 5.69 15.96
N ALA A 58 2.16 4.80 15.62
CA ALA A 58 1.18 4.20 16.52
C ALA A 58 1.37 2.68 16.54
N TRP A 59 0.92 2.02 17.58
CA TRP A 59 1.01 0.56 17.71
C TRP A 59 -0.36 -0.07 17.85
N ASP A 60 -0.57 -1.21 17.22
CA ASP A 60 -1.76 -2.01 17.42
C ASP A 60 -1.66 -2.92 18.67
N ALA A 61 -2.73 -3.63 18.97
CA ALA A 61 -2.79 -4.53 20.12
C ALA A 61 -1.83 -5.72 20.05
N GLN A 62 -1.32 -6.04 18.86
CA GLN A 62 -0.28 -7.07 18.64
C GLN A 62 1.14 -6.50 18.76
N GLY A 63 1.29 -5.21 19.04
CA GLY A 63 2.58 -4.52 19.14
C GLY A 63 3.22 -4.22 17.78
N ARG A 64 2.49 -4.30 16.68
CA ARG A 64 2.98 -3.96 15.34
C ARG A 64 2.93 -2.44 15.14
N GLU A 65 3.98 -1.88 14.54
CA GLU A 65 4.14 -0.44 14.32
C GLU A 65 3.42 -0.01 13.04
N TRP A 66 2.54 0.98 13.15
CA TRP A 66 1.88 1.70 12.07
C TRP A 66 2.52 3.08 11.98
N LYS A 67 3.08 3.42 10.82
CA LYS A 67 3.82 4.67 10.61
C LYS A 67 2.98 5.67 9.86
N PHE A 68 3.05 6.91 10.30
CA PHE A 68 2.48 8.07 9.62
C PHE A 68 3.65 9.00 9.29
N GLN A 69 4.03 9.03 8.03
CA GLN A 69 5.24 9.71 7.59
C GLN A 69 4.95 10.76 6.52
N LYS A 70 5.93 11.63 6.28
CA LYS A 70 5.84 12.62 5.21
C LYS A 70 6.17 11.98 3.87
N ASP A 71 5.33 12.23 2.87
CA ASP A 71 5.66 11.98 1.47
C ASP A 71 5.63 13.31 0.71
N VAL A 72 6.68 13.58 -0.06
CA VAL A 72 6.87 14.82 -0.80
C VAL A 72 5.97 14.93 -2.03
N SER A 73 5.49 13.80 -2.55
CA SER A 73 4.62 13.73 -3.73
C SER A 73 3.21 14.26 -3.46
N ILE A 74 2.78 14.22 -2.19
CA ILE A 74 1.46 14.68 -1.75
C ILE A 74 1.39 16.21 -1.88
N ALA A 75 0.30 16.70 -2.48
CA ALA A 75 0.06 18.12 -2.60
C ALA A 75 -0.41 18.76 -1.28
N GLY A 76 -0.12 20.04 -1.08
CA GLY A 76 -0.54 20.80 0.09
C GLY A 76 0.62 21.21 0.98
N ASP A 77 0.32 21.73 2.17
CA ASP A 77 1.34 22.16 3.10
C ASP A 77 2.04 20.99 3.80
N GLU A 78 3.28 21.21 4.20
CA GLU A 78 4.18 20.20 4.73
C GLU A 78 3.67 19.50 6.01
N ALA A 79 2.87 20.19 6.82
CA ALA A 79 2.34 19.64 8.06
C ALA A 79 1.24 18.60 7.80
N HIS A 80 0.50 18.77 6.70
CA HIS A 80 -0.65 17.95 6.33
C HIS A 80 -0.36 16.92 5.21
N LYS A 81 0.90 16.74 4.81
CA LYS A 81 1.33 15.62 3.98
C LYS A 81 1.51 14.40 4.87
N CYS A 82 0.71 13.38 4.66
CA CYS A 82 0.71 12.20 5.50
C CYS A 82 0.54 10.93 4.67
N GLU A 83 1.46 10.02 4.81
CA GLU A 83 1.36 8.66 4.29
C GLU A 83 1.25 7.68 5.46
N MET A 84 0.21 6.87 5.48
CA MET A 84 0.10 5.75 6.40
C MET A 84 0.80 4.54 5.82
N VAL A 85 1.81 4.02 6.51
CA VAL A 85 2.52 2.79 6.15
C VAL A 85 2.17 1.71 7.16
N THR A 86 1.55 0.63 6.70
CA THR A 86 1.14 -0.47 7.56
C THR A 86 2.33 -1.36 7.94
N PRO A 87 2.24 -2.10 9.04
CA PRO A 87 3.09 -3.28 9.24
C PRO A 87 2.76 -4.36 8.20
N ILE A 88 3.48 -5.47 8.26
CA ILE A 88 3.10 -6.65 7.47
C ILE A 88 1.74 -7.15 7.96
N LEU A 89 0.79 -7.22 7.04
CA LEU A 89 -0.59 -7.64 7.25
C LEU A 89 -0.87 -8.96 6.54
N ASN A 90 -1.97 -9.59 6.91
CA ASN A 90 -2.55 -10.73 6.21
C ASN A 90 -4.05 -10.54 5.99
N TYR A 91 -4.72 -11.52 5.43
CA TYR A 91 -6.13 -11.43 5.08
C TYR A 91 -7.04 -11.06 6.27
N SER A 92 -6.73 -11.52 7.48
CA SER A 92 -7.56 -11.22 8.67
C SER A 92 -7.45 -9.76 9.12
N ASP A 93 -6.42 -9.02 8.69
CA ASP A 93 -6.23 -7.61 9.04
C ASP A 93 -6.98 -6.64 8.12
N LEU A 94 -7.52 -7.13 6.99
CA LEU A 94 -8.12 -6.26 5.95
C LEU A 94 -9.31 -5.45 6.48
N GLU A 95 -10.16 -6.04 7.31
CA GLU A 95 -11.31 -5.33 7.89
C GLU A 95 -10.86 -4.20 8.82
N SER A 96 -9.85 -4.47 9.66
CA SER A 96 -9.24 -3.47 10.54
C SER A 96 -8.58 -2.33 9.76
N LEU A 97 -7.86 -2.65 8.68
CA LEU A 97 -7.27 -1.65 7.79
C LEU A 97 -8.36 -0.74 7.18
N GLN A 98 -9.42 -1.34 6.65
CA GLN A 98 -10.52 -0.59 6.05
C GLN A 98 -11.25 0.30 7.07
N GLU A 99 -11.45 -0.19 8.29
CA GLU A 99 -12.08 0.60 9.35
C GLU A 99 -11.18 1.75 9.80
N LEU A 100 -9.87 1.52 9.91
CA LEU A 100 -8.92 2.62 10.20
C LEU A 100 -8.98 3.69 9.11
N CYS A 101 -9.00 3.31 7.83
CA CYS A 101 -9.16 4.27 6.72
C CYS A 101 -10.46 5.09 6.83
N ARG A 102 -11.58 4.46 7.23
CA ARG A 102 -12.85 5.17 7.46
C ARG A 102 -12.73 6.18 8.60
N ARG A 103 -12.06 5.83 9.69
CA ARG A 103 -11.83 6.71 10.84
C ARG A 103 -10.93 7.89 10.49
N LEU A 104 -9.83 7.64 9.78
CA LEU A 104 -8.96 8.71 9.27
C LEU A 104 -9.73 9.68 8.38
N ARG A 105 -10.55 9.16 7.46
CA ARG A 105 -11.42 10.00 6.62
C ARG A 105 -12.41 10.82 7.45
N LYS A 106 -13.03 10.23 8.48
CA LYS A 106 -13.93 10.93 9.40
C LYS A 106 -13.21 12.01 10.20
N ALA A 107 -11.93 11.81 10.51
CA ALA A 107 -11.07 12.79 11.17
C ALA A 107 -10.56 13.90 10.23
N GLY A 108 -10.94 13.88 8.96
CA GLY A 108 -10.64 14.95 7.99
C GLY A 108 -9.63 14.58 6.92
N ALA A 109 -9.01 13.39 6.97
CA ALA A 109 -8.09 12.94 5.93
C ALA A 109 -8.77 12.88 4.56
N LYS A 110 -8.05 13.32 3.52
CA LYS A 110 -8.49 13.28 2.13
C LYS A 110 -7.42 12.61 1.28
N SER A 111 -7.84 11.69 0.42
CA SER A 111 -6.97 10.96 -0.48
C SER A 111 -7.64 10.90 -1.85
N ASP A 112 -7.07 11.60 -2.82
CA ASP A 112 -7.53 11.59 -4.21
C ASP A 112 -6.39 11.99 -5.17
N ALA A 113 -6.56 11.71 -6.46
CA ALA A 113 -5.55 11.98 -7.48
C ALA A 113 -5.20 13.46 -7.63
N THR A 114 -6.16 14.38 -7.41
CA THR A 114 -5.95 15.83 -7.53
C THR A 114 -5.04 16.38 -6.43
N ARG A 115 -4.91 15.62 -5.34
CA ARG A 115 -4.03 15.91 -4.19
C ARG A 115 -2.67 15.21 -4.29
N GLY A 116 -2.39 14.55 -5.40
CA GLY A 116 -1.19 13.74 -5.59
C GLY A 116 -1.20 12.44 -4.77
N CYS A 117 -2.34 12.06 -4.18
CA CYS A 117 -2.43 10.89 -3.32
C CYS A 117 -2.69 9.61 -4.11
N GLY A 118 -2.10 8.52 -3.65
CA GLY A 118 -2.29 7.17 -4.18
C GLY A 118 -2.40 6.13 -3.06
N VAL A 119 -2.57 4.88 -3.48
CA VAL A 119 -2.50 3.71 -2.61
C VAL A 119 -1.51 2.73 -3.22
N HIS A 120 -0.51 2.31 -2.44
CA HIS A 120 0.45 1.29 -2.83
C HIS A 120 0.15 0.00 -2.08
N ILE A 121 0.12 -1.11 -2.81
CA ILE A 121 -0.11 -2.44 -2.24
C ILE A 121 1.09 -3.31 -2.57
N HIS A 122 1.82 -3.71 -1.55
CA HIS A 122 2.94 -4.64 -1.63
C HIS A 122 2.44 -6.04 -1.36
N ILE A 123 2.85 -6.99 -2.17
CA ILE A 123 2.50 -8.40 -2.01
C ILE A 123 3.77 -9.18 -1.66
N GLY A 124 3.72 -9.97 -0.60
CA GLY A 124 4.84 -10.81 -0.20
C GLY A 124 5.19 -11.82 -1.31
N ALA A 125 6.48 -11.89 -1.67
CA ALA A 125 6.96 -12.71 -2.78
C ALA A 125 7.68 -13.99 -2.36
N ALA A 126 7.74 -14.30 -1.05
CA ALA A 126 8.53 -15.41 -0.50
C ALA A 126 8.25 -16.78 -1.16
N ASP A 127 7.00 -17.03 -1.56
CA ASP A 127 6.57 -18.31 -2.15
C ASP A 127 6.53 -18.29 -3.68
N HIS A 128 7.02 -17.19 -4.30
CA HIS A 128 7.04 -17.08 -5.75
C HIS A 128 8.29 -17.70 -6.36
N THR A 129 8.07 -18.47 -7.42
CA THR A 129 9.13 -18.97 -8.31
C THR A 129 9.24 -18.09 -9.55
N ALA A 130 10.31 -18.17 -10.32
CA ALA A 130 10.45 -17.48 -11.59
C ALA A 130 9.26 -17.76 -12.54
N LYS A 131 8.71 -18.98 -12.52
CA LYS A 131 7.53 -19.36 -13.31
C LYS A 131 6.28 -18.61 -12.84
N THR A 132 6.04 -18.53 -11.53
CA THR A 132 4.86 -17.84 -11.00
C THR A 132 4.94 -16.34 -11.18
N LEU A 133 6.12 -15.73 -11.04
CA LEU A 133 6.35 -14.30 -11.33
C LEU A 133 6.11 -13.98 -12.81
N ARG A 134 6.62 -14.81 -13.73
CA ARG A 134 6.33 -14.66 -15.16
C ARG A 134 4.83 -14.77 -15.46
N ASN A 135 4.14 -15.75 -14.85
CA ASN A 135 2.70 -15.89 -15.02
C ASN A 135 1.93 -14.68 -14.49
N LEU A 136 2.36 -14.12 -13.34
CA LEU A 136 1.78 -12.88 -12.78
C LEU A 136 1.96 -11.70 -13.74
N ALA A 137 3.18 -11.49 -14.26
CA ALA A 137 3.45 -10.43 -15.24
C ALA A 137 2.58 -10.56 -16.49
N ASN A 138 2.46 -11.78 -17.04
CA ASN A 138 1.61 -12.04 -18.21
C ASN A 138 0.12 -11.81 -17.91
N LEU A 139 -0.35 -12.22 -16.73
CA LEU A 139 -1.73 -12.00 -16.30
C LEU A 139 -2.01 -10.51 -16.16
N MET A 140 -1.13 -9.77 -15.50
CA MET A 140 -1.24 -8.33 -15.35
C MET A 140 -1.25 -7.63 -16.72
N ALA A 141 -0.30 -7.94 -17.59
CA ALA A 141 -0.22 -7.34 -18.93
C ALA A 141 -1.46 -7.61 -19.79
N SER A 142 -2.03 -8.82 -19.71
CA SER A 142 -3.22 -9.19 -20.51
C SER A 142 -4.53 -8.63 -19.97
N HIS A 143 -4.59 -8.24 -18.69
CA HIS A 143 -5.83 -7.73 -18.05
C HIS A 143 -5.71 -6.28 -17.59
N GLU A 144 -4.65 -5.59 -17.93
CA GLU A 144 -4.31 -4.28 -17.40
C GLU A 144 -5.40 -3.23 -17.65
N SER A 145 -5.94 -3.17 -18.87
CA SER A 145 -7.02 -2.24 -19.20
C SER A 145 -8.29 -2.53 -18.40
N LEU A 146 -8.60 -3.80 -18.17
CA LEU A 146 -9.74 -4.21 -17.35
C LEU A 146 -9.53 -3.80 -15.88
N LEU A 147 -8.34 -4.04 -15.34
CA LEU A 147 -8.00 -3.69 -13.97
C LEU A 147 -8.04 -2.18 -13.74
N THR A 148 -7.39 -1.39 -14.60
CA THR A 148 -7.37 0.07 -14.51
C THR A 148 -8.77 0.67 -14.57
N SER A 149 -9.62 0.13 -15.46
CA SER A 149 -11.02 0.54 -15.57
C SER A 149 -11.85 0.14 -14.34
N ALA A 150 -11.69 -1.09 -13.85
CA ALA A 150 -12.46 -1.59 -12.70
C ALA A 150 -12.19 -0.83 -11.41
N ILE A 151 -10.93 -0.48 -11.15
CA ILE A 151 -10.54 0.30 -9.97
C ILE A 151 -10.54 1.82 -10.22
N ARG A 152 -10.93 2.25 -11.42
CA ARG A 152 -11.08 3.66 -11.82
C ARG A 152 -9.82 4.48 -11.57
N ILE A 153 -8.68 3.99 -12.03
CA ILE A 153 -7.42 4.75 -11.93
C ILE A 153 -7.54 6.01 -12.77
N ASP A 154 -7.19 7.15 -12.17
CA ASP A 154 -7.14 8.43 -12.88
C ASP A 154 -6.06 8.39 -13.97
N GLU A 155 -6.40 8.85 -15.19
CA GLU A 155 -5.49 8.79 -16.35
C GLU A 155 -4.18 9.55 -16.11
N SER A 156 -4.22 10.66 -15.36
CA SER A 156 -3.02 11.43 -15.00
C SER A 156 -2.03 10.61 -14.16
N ARG A 157 -2.53 9.65 -13.40
CA ARG A 157 -1.72 8.73 -12.59
C ARG A 157 -1.05 7.65 -13.43
N ILE A 158 -1.74 7.14 -14.45
CA ILE A 158 -1.19 6.12 -15.36
C ILE A 158 0.09 6.61 -16.05
N TRP A 159 0.14 7.91 -16.39
CA TRP A 159 1.31 8.48 -17.04
C TRP A 159 2.52 8.70 -16.13
N ARG A 160 2.30 8.97 -14.86
CA ARG A 160 3.34 9.38 -13.91
C ARG A 160 3.75 8.29 -12.92
N TYR A 161 2.78 7.62 -12.29
CA TYR A 161 3.01 6.80 -11.11
C TYR A 161 2.59 5.33 -11.29
N CYS A 162 1.52 5.09 -12.05
CA CYS A 162 0.93 3.77 -12.26
C CYS A 162 1.17 3.30 -13.70
N GLN A 163 2.42 3.32 -14.15
CA GLN A 163 2.73 2.92 -15.53
C GLN A 163 2.32 1.48 -15.80
N THR A 164 1.81 1.26 -17.02
CA THR A 164 1.39 -0.06 -17.47
C THR A 164 2.56 -1.05 -17.52
N VAL A 165 2.27 -2.33 -17.32
CA VAL A 165 3.30 -3.39 -17.42
C VAL A 165 4.00 -3.33 -18.77
N ASN A 166 3.24 -3.16 -19.87
CA ASN A 166 3.82 -3.07 -21.22
C ASN A 166 4.76 -1.88 -21.37
N ARG A 167 4.41 -0.74 -20.78
CA ARG A 167 5.25 0.46 -20.82
C ARG A 167 6.50 0.29 -19.94
N ALA A 168 6.34 -0.22 -18.72
CA ALA A 168 7.46 -0.50 -17.83
C ALA A 168 8.43 -1.50 -18.44
N VAL A 169 7.93 -2.57 -19.08
CA VAL A 169 8.74 -3.59 -19.74
C VAL A 169 9.46 -3.03 -20.95
N SER A 170 8.87 -2.14 -21.74
CA SER A 170 9.55 -1.55 -22.91
C SER A 170 10.77 -0.69 -22.53
N TYR A 171 10.79 -0.11 -21.33
CA TYR A 171 11.97 0.60 -20.82
C TYR A 171 13.02 -0.31 -20.18
N THR A 172 12.65 -1.50 -19.76
CA THR A 172 13.53 -2.47 -19.06
C THR A 172 13.97 -3.62 -19.94
N HIS A 173 13.58 -3.65 -21.21
CA HIS A 173 13.88 -4.73 -22.16
C HIS A 173 15.37 -5.06 -22.32
N LEU A 174 16.25 -4.11 -22.02
CA LEU A 174 17.70 -4.32 -22.08
C LEU A 174 18.29 -5.00 -20.83
N THR A 175 17.54 -5.07 -19.73
CA THR A 175 18.04 -5.61 -18.45
C THR A 175 17.33 -6.87 -17.97
N LEU A 176 16.11 -7.12 -18.41
CA LEU A 176 15.34 -8.30 -18.01
C LEU A 176 15.91 -9.65 -18.44
N PRO A 177 16.54 -9.82 -19.60
CA PRO A 177 17.20 -11.09 -19.94
C PRO A 177 18.33 -11.48 -18.99
N THR A 178 18.99 -10.50 -18.39
CA THR A 178 20.13 -10.73 -17.48
C THR A 178 19.68 -11.09 -16.05
N ILE A 179 18.49 -10.66 -15.64
CA ILE A 179 17.92 -10.93 -14.30
C ILE A 179 17.23 -12.31 -14.26
N LEU A 180 16.81 -12.83 -15.41
CA LEU A 180 16.15 -14.15 -15.52
C LEU A 180 17.12 -15.33 -15.68
N LEU A 181 18.43 -15.09 -15.73
CA LEU A 181 19.48 -16.11 -15.92
C LEU A 181 20.37 -16.30 -14.68
N VAL A 182 20.02 -15.73 -13.53
CA VAL A 182 20.74 -15.95 -12.27
C VAL A 182 19.89 -16.75 -11.30
#